data_3a1e196def2075358df9819d5c4186bb
#
_entry.id   3a1e196def2075358df9819d5c4186bb
#
_cell.length_a   1.000
_cell.length_b   1.000
_cell.length_c   1.000
_cell.angle_alpha   90.00
_cell.angle_beta   90.00
_cell.angle_gamma   90.00
#
_symmetry.space_group_name_H-M   'P 1'
#
loop_
_entity.id
_entity.type
_entity.pdbx_description
1 polymer ?
#
loop_
_entity_poly.entity_id
_entity_poly.type
_entity_poly.pdbx_seq_one_letter_code
_entity_poly.pdbx_strand_id
1 'polypeptide(L)'
;NNLTLKLLSVVAAIMLWLIVMNIDDPYTYRDFSPIQVTMLNENVVTDQGKVYKIEDGSDVISIRVWGKKSVLRELDITDFTATADMQKNIKYNDLVGIEVTCSNKNIRSADINLSRENVVISVEDASSEQFNVVVKQNGKVADGYMIGTALPEQSLIQISGPASVIAKIKRVEVEIKTTGVNSDRTIHGKLNV
;
A
#
# COMPACT_ATOMS: atom_id res chain seq x y z
N ASN A 1 -3.44 56.84 -43.50
CA ASN A 1 -3.75 55.36 -43.25
C ASN A 1 -2.89 54.87 -42.13
N ASN A 2 -3.43 54.90 -40.92
CA ASN A 2 -2.70 54.46 -39.70
C ASN A 2 -2.80 52.93 -39.51
N LEU A 3 -2.69 52.12 -40.59
CA LEU A 3 -2.84 50.64 -40.56
C LEU A 3 -1.76 50.00 -39.68
N THR A 4 -0.54 50.52 -39.76
CA THR A 4 0.58 50.04 -38.92
C THR A 4 0.36 50.27 -37.44
N LEU A 5 -0.19 51.41 -37.04
CA LEU A 5 -0.53 51.66 -35.63
C LEU A 5 -1.69 50.79 -35.14
N LYS A 6 -2.67 50.51 -35.99
CA LYS A 6 -3.77 49.60 -35.67
C LYS A 6 -3.26 48.17 -35.49
N LEU A 7 -2.37 47.70 -36.38
CA LEU A 7 -1.77 46.38 -36.26
C LEU A 7 -0.93 46.25 -34.98
N LEU A 8 -0.13 47.29 -34.68
CA LEU A 8 0.68 47.33 -33.47
C LEU A 8 -0.17 47.29 -32.20
N SER A 9 -1.30 48.01 -32.18
CA SER A 9 -2.21 47.99 -31.02
C SER A 9 -2.86 46.64 -30.82
N VAL A 10 -3.20 45.91 -31.87
CA VAL A 10 -3.73 44.52 -31.77
C VAL A 10 -2.67 43.56 -31.22
N VAL A 11 -1.42 43.65 -31.73
CA VAL A 11 -0.33 42.82 -31.22
C VAL A 11 -0.05 43.11 -29.74
N ALA A 12 -0.03 44.41 -29.37
CA ALA A 12 0.15 44.80 -27.96
C ALA A 12 -0.99 44.30 -27.06
N ALA A 13 -2.23 44.36 -27.53
CA ALA A 13 -3.38 43.83 -26.79
C ALA A 13 -3.32 42.30 -26.60
N ILE A 14 -2.89 41.56 -27.64
CA ILE A 14 -2.69 40.12 -27.55
C ILE A 14 -1.57 39.78 -26.55
N MET A 15 -0.44 40.49 -26.62
CA MET A 15 0.65 40.31 -25.66
C MET A 15 0.22 40.60 -24.23
N LEU A 16 -0.51 41.68 -23.99
CA LEU A 16 -1.01 42.03 -22.67
C LEU A 16 -2.00 40.96 -22.16
N TRP A 17 -2.87 40.47 -23.02
CA TRP A 17 -3.80 39.39 -22.69
C TRP A 17 -3.07 38.10 -22.30
N LEU A 18 -2.03 37.70 -23.05
CA LEU A 18 -1.21 36.51 -22.73
C LEU A 18 -0.48 36.68 -21.38
N ILE A 19 0.03 37.90 -21.09
CA ILE A 19 0.68 38.17 -19.80
C ILE A 19 -0.34 38.06 -18.66
N VAL A 20 -1.51 38.65 -18.79
CA VAL A 20 -2.56 38.60 -17.75
C VAL A 20 -3.01 37.17 -17.53
N MET A 21 -3.28 36.40 -18.60
CA MET A 21 -3.64 34.96 -18.46
C MET A 21 -2.59 34.16 -17.73
N ASN A 22 -1.30 34.44 -17.96
CA ASN A 22 -0.23 33.72 -17.28
C ASN A 22 -0.06 34.11 -15.80
N ILE A 23 -0.46 35.33 -15.44
CA ILE A 23 -0.46 35.82 -14.04
C ILE A 23 -1.63 35.20 -13.25
N ASP A 24 -2.81 35.09 -13.88
CA ASP A 24 -4.03 34.63 -13.22
C ASP A 24 -4.02 33.10 -12.97
N ASP A 25 -3.44 32.31 -13.88
CA ASP A 25 -3.37 30.83 -13.77
C ASP A 25 -1.97 30.28 -14.08
N PRO A 26 -0.99 30.56 -13.20
CA PRO A 26 0.40 30.16 -13.41
C PRO A 26 0.56 28.64 -13.38
N TYR A 27 1.54 28.16 -14.16
CA TYR A 27 2.00 26.79 -14.11
C TYR A 27 2.82 26.58 -12.83
N THR A 28 2.43 25.61 -11.99
CA THR A 28 3.02 25.34 -10.67
C THR A 28 2.98 23.85 -10.36
N TYR A 29 3.29 23.47 -9.14
CA TYR A 29 3.20 22.07 -8.69
C TYR A 29 2.39 21.96 -7.39
N ARG A 30 1.89 20.74 -7.14
CA ARG A 30 1.29 20.32 -5.88
C ARG A 30 1.74 18.91 -5.54
N ASP A 31 2.04 18.68 -4.27
CA ASP A 31 2.45 17.37 -3.75
C ASP A 31 1.23 16.64 -3.17
N PHE A 32 1.18 15.32 -3.41
CA PHE A 32 0.16 14.42 -2.88
C PHE A 32 0.83 13.25 -2.18
N SER A 33 0.39 12.96 -0.95
CA SER A 33 0.94 11.89 -0.11
C SER A 33 -0.03 11.59 1.05
N PRO A 34 -0.11 10.34 1.53
CA PRO A 34 0.49 9.12 0.98
C PRO A 34 -0.36 8.53 -0.16
N ILE A 35 0.28 7.94 -1.17
CA ILE A 35 -0.39 7.17 -2.22
C ILE A 35 0.06 5.72 -2.09
N GLN A 36 -0.91 4.82 -1.94
CA GLN A 36 -0.67 3.38 -1.86
C GLN A 36 -0.50 2.80 -3.27
N VAL A 37 0.56 2.04 -3.48
CA VAL A 37 0.80 1.32 -4.73
C VAL A 37 0.11 -0.04 -4.67
N THR A 38 -0.72 -0.34 -5.68
CA THR A 38 -1.39 -1.63 -5.81
C THR A 38 -0.53 -2.57 -6.67
N MET A 39 -0.20 -3.74 -6.11
CA MET A 39 0.51 -4.76 -6.87
C MET A 39 -0.46 -5.47 -7.83
N LEU A 40 -0.02 -5.67 -9.07
CA LEU A 40 -0.78 -6.36 -10.12
C LEU A 40 -0.04 -7.62 -10.57
N ASN A 41 -0.81 -8.62 -11.04
CA ASN A 41 -0.27 -9.87 -11.59
C ASN A 41 0.63 -10.65 -10.62
N GLU A 42 0.27 -10.69 -9.34
CA GLU A 42 0.98 -11.42 -8.28
C GLU A 42 1.12 -12.92 -8.57
N ASN A 43 0.22 -13.47 -9.41
CA ASN A 43 0.25 -14.84 -9.87
C ASN A 43 1.56 -15.23 -10.57
N VAL A 44 2.28 -14.28 -11.17
CA VAL A 44 3.61 -14.54 -11.77
C VAL A 44 4.60 -15.12 -10.74
N VAL A 45 4.45 -14.75 -9.47
CA VAL A 45 5.28 -15.24 -8.37
C VAL A 45 4.63 -16.46 -7.71
N THR A 46 3.33 -16.39 -7.43
CA THR A 46 2.63 -17.46 -6.69
C THR A 46 2.48 -18.75 -7.49
N ASP A 47 2.30 -18.67 -8.82
CA ASP A 47 2.24 -19.85 -9.69
C ASP A 47 3.57 -20.63 -9.77
N GLN A 48 4.67 -19.99 -9.40
CA GLN A 48 5.99 -20.61 -9.27
C GLN A 48 6.22 -21.26 -7.88
N GLY A 49 5.19 -21.31 -7.02
CA GLY A 49 5.33 -21.79 -5.65
C GLY A 49 6.15 -20.85 -4.75
N LYS A 50 6.17 -19.58 -5.10
CA LYS A 50 6.89 -18.54 -4.35
C LYS A 50 5.92 -17.56 -3.71
N VAL A 51 6.41 -16.84 -2.72
CA VAL A 51 5.75 -15.71 -2.07
C VAL A 51 6.66 -14.50 -2.12
N TYR A 52 6.07 -13.32 -2.09
CA TYR A 52 6.84 -12.10 -2.03
C TYR A 52 6.49 -11.29 -0.78
N LYS A 53 7.41 -10.45 -0.37
CA LYS A 53 7.25 -9.49 0.71
C LYS A 53 7.69 -8.13 0.20
N ILE A 54 6.93 -7.09 0.49
CA ILE A 54 7.31 -5.71 0.21
C ILE A 54 8.27 -5.24 1.30
N GLU A 55 9.41 -4.72 0.89
CA GLU A 55 10.45 -4.23 1.80
C GLU A 55 10.33 -2.72 2.01
N ASP A 56 10.69 -2.27 3.21
CA ASP A 56 10.83 -0.85 3.60
C ASP A 56 9.61 0.04 3.34
N GLY A 57 8.39 -0.55 3.30
CA GLY A 57 7.17 0.21 2.98
C GLY A 57 7.25 0.90 1.61
N SER A 58 7.94 0.27 0.66
CA SER A 58 8.17 0.82 -0.68
C SER A 58 6.90 0.90 -1.54
N ASP A 59 5.81 0.35 -1.06
CA ASP A 59 4.45 0.42 -1.60
C ASP A 59 3.70 1.72 -1.25
N VAL A 60 4.33 2.62 -0.49
CA VAL A 60 3.78 3.94 -0.20
C VAL A 60 4.68 5.01 -0.80
N ILE A 61 4.10 5.84 -1.65
CA ILE A 61 4.84 6.89 -2.37
C ILE A 61 4.21 8.26 -2.17
N SER A 62 5.00 9.28 -2.48
CA SER A 62 4.53 10.65 -2.69
C SER A 62 4.74 11.03 -4.15
N ILE A 63 3.86 11.84 -4.68
CA ILE A 63 3.98 12.34 -6.04
C ILE A 63 3.97 13.86 -6.04
N ARG A 64 4.70 14.46 -6.98
CA ARG A 64 4.65 15.88 -7.31
C ARG A 64 4.05 16.05 -8.69
N VAL A 65 2.95 16.78 -8.75
CA VAL A 65 2.19 16.98 -9.99
C VAL A 65 2.36 18.42 -10.45
N TRP A 66 2.78 18.58 -11.69
CA TRP A 66 2.92 19.87 -12.34
C TRP A 66 1.70 20.18 -13.21
N GLY A 67 1.24 21.42 -13.17
CA GLY A 67 0.08 21.83 -13.95
C GLY A 67 -0.33 23.28 -13.68
N LYS A 68 -1.41 23.69 -14.32
CA LYS A 68 -2.03 24.97 -14.04
C LYS A 68 -2.63 24.99 -12.65
N LYS A 69 -2.51 26.11 -11.95
CA LYS A 69 -2.99 26.29 -10.58
C LYS A 69 -4.48 25.95 -10.44
N SER A 70 -5.30 26.32 -11.41
CA SER A 70 -6.74 26.03 -11.44
C SER A 70 -6.98 24.50 -11.43
N VAL A 71 -6.29 23.77 -12.30
CA VAL A 71 -6.41 22.31 -12.42
C VAL A 71 -5.94 21.62 -11.14
N LEU A 72 -4.77 22.01 -10.62
CA LEU A 72 -4.20 21.40 -9.41
C LEU A 72 -5.07 21.60 -8.16
N ARG A 73 -5.86 22.66 -8.09
CA ARG A 73 -6.77 22.93 -6.97
C ARG A 73 -7.95 21.97 -6.90
N GLU A 74 -8.39 21.46 -8.05
CA GLU A 74 -9.52 20.53 -8.17
C GLU A 74 -9.12 19.07 -7.94
N LEU A 75 -7.81 18.76 -7.98
CA LEU A 75 -7.30 17.40 -7.78
C LEU A 75 -7.35 17.00 -6.30
N ASP A 76 -7.73 15.74 -6.08
CA ASP A 76 -7.63 15.07 -4.79
C ASP A 76 -6.70 13.84 -4.92
N ILE A 77 -6.30 13.27 -3.78
CA ILE A 77 -5.45 12.07 -3.71
C ILE A 77 -6.13 10.86 -4.39
N THR A 78 -7.44 10.80 -4.34
CA THR A 78 -8.27 9.75 -4.96
C THR A 78 -8.29 9.80 -6.49
N ASP A 79 -7.83 10.90 -7.10
CA ASP A 79 -7.70 11.01 -8.56
C ASP A 79 -6.48 10.27 -9.10
N PHE A 80 -5.58 9.83 -8.22
CA PHE A 80 -4.36 9.14 -8.60
C PHE A 80 -4.46 7.65 -8.30
N THR A 81 -4.08 6.85 -9.30
CA THR A 81 -3.95 5.40 -9.15
C THR A 81 -2.49 5.02 -9.41
N ALA A 82 -1.84 4.47 -8.39
CA ALA A 82 -0.49 3.95 -8.48
C ALA A 82 -0.53 2.42 -8.54
N THR A 83 0.11 1.84 -9.54
CA THR A 83 0.18 0.39 -9.75
C THR A 83 1.60 -0.06 -10.02
N ALA A 84 1.92 -1.29 -9.59
CA ALA A 84 3.18 -1.96 -9.88
C ALA A 84 2.86 -3.36 -10.44
N ASP A 85 3.14 -3.55 -11.73
CA ASP A 85 2.79 -4.77 -12.46
C ASP A 85 3.98 -5.73 -12.48
N MET A 86 3.83 -6.85 -11.78
CA MET A 86 4.87 -7.88 -11.69
C MET A 86 5.14 -8.56 -13.03
N GLN A 87 4.17 -8.60 -13.95
CA GLN A 87 4.36 -9.23 -15.24
C GLN A 87 5.19 -8.39 -16.20
N LYS A 88 5.02 -7.06 -16.14
CA LYS A 88 5.65 -6.14 -17.12
C LYS A 88 6.97 -5.57 -16.65
N ASN A 89 7.09 -5.30 -15.35
CA ASN A 89 8.08 -4.36 -14.81
C ASN A 89 9.03 -4.99 -13.79
N ILE A 90 9.15 -6.33 -13.70
CA ILE A 90 10.19 -6.93 -12.84
C ILE A 90 11.55 -6.66 -13.47
N LYS A 91 12.29 -5.75 -12.86
CA LYS A 91 13.70 -5.49 -13.15
C LYS A 91 14.54 -6.15 -12.06
N TYR A 92 15.41 -7.10 -12.44
CA TYR A 92 16.37 -7.72 -11.52
C TYR A 92 15.75 -8.37 -10.27
N ASN A 93 14.69 -9.18 -10.45
CA ASN A 93 14.02 -10.00 -9.42
C ASN A 93 13.46 -9.27 -8.18
N ASP A 94 13.98 -8.10 -7.81
CA ASP A 94 13.68 -7.43 -6.54
C ASP A 94 12.99 -6.06 -6.70
N LEU A 95 12.87 -5.54 -7.94
CA LEU A 95 12.32 -4.21 -8.22
C LEU A 95 11.16 -4.30 -9.19
N VAL A 96 10.01 -3.76 -8.79
CA VAL A 96 8.82 -3.66 -9.65
C VAL A 96 8.53 -2.19 -9.92
N GLY A 97 8.55 -1.79 -11.19
CA GLY A 97 8.33 -0.40 -11.61
C GLY A 97 6.93 0.09 -11.27
N ILE A 98 6.85 1.32 -10.78
CA ILE A 98 5.59 1.98 -10.42
C ILE A 98 5.10 2.79 -11.61
N GLU A 99 3.83 2.61 -11.96
CA GLU A 99 3.11 3.44 -12.92
C GLU A 99 2.03 4.23 -12.19
N VAL A 100 1.98 5.55 -12.40
CA VAL A 100 0.94 6.40 -11.82
C VAL A 100 0.11 7.02 -12.94
N THR A 101 -1.20 6.93 -12.78
CA THR A 101 -2.18 7.53 -13.67
C THR A 101 -3.07 8.50 -12.90
N CYS A 102 -3.56 9.52 -13.59
CA CYS A 102 -4.51 10.48 -13.05
C CYS A 102 -5.84 10.37 -13.82
N SER A 103 -6.96 10.42 -13.10
CA SER A 103 -8.31 10.43 -13.68
C SER A 103 -8.58 11.71 -14.50
N ASN A 104 -7.92 12.81 -14.14
CA ASN A 104 -8.06 14.09 -14.82
C ASN A 104 -7.21 14.12 -16.11
N LYS A 105 -7.87 14.24 -17.26
CA LYS A 105 -7.24 14.26 -18.59
C LYS A 105 -6.29 15.44 -18.84
N ASN A 106 -6.36 16.49 -18.03
CA ASN A 106 -5.48 17.65 -18.13
C ASN A 106 -4.10 17.41 -17.51
N ILE A 107 -3.93 16.29 -16.80
CA ILE A 107 -2.65 15.85 -16.21
C ILE A 107 -2.15 14.63 -16.97
N ARG A 108 -0.95 14.71 -17.51
CA ARG A 108 -0.29 13.61 -18.21
C ARG A 108 0.68 12.92 -17.24
N SER A 109 0.98 11.67 -17.49
CA SER A 109 1.98 10.92 -16.68
C SER A 109 3.35 11.62 -16.67
N ALA A 110 3.72 12.33 -17.75
CA ALA A 110 4.95 13.12 -17.80
C ALA A 110 4.97 14.35 -16.86
N ASP A 111 3.80 14.79 -16.40
CA ASP A 111 3.66 15.90 -15.46
C ASP A 111 3.69 15.43 -13.99
N ILE A 112 3.85 14.11 -13.75
CA ILE A 112 3.86 13.49 -12.44
C ILE A 112 5.27 12.98 -12.11
N ASN A 113 5.88 13.52 -11.07
CA ASN A 113 7.17 13.07 -10.55
C ASN A 113 6.94 12.22 -9.30
N LEU A 114 7.47 11.00 -9.30
CA LEU A 114 7.37 10.07 -8.18
C LEU A 114 8.54 10.26 -7.23
N SER A 115 8.28 10.12 -5.93
CA SER A 115 9.35 10.08 -4.92
C SER A 115 10.21 8.82 -5.03
N ARG A 116 9.63 7.75 -5.59
CA ARG A 116 10.27 6.45 -5.81
C ARG A 116 9.70 5.82 -7.09
N GLU A 117 10.55 5.28 -7.93
CA GLU A 117 10.14 4.70 -9.23
C GLU A 117 9.84 3.21 -9.17
N ASN A 118 10.24 2.53 -8.09
CA ASN A 118 10.07 1.08 -7.95
C ASN A 118 9.61 0.70 -6.55
N VAL A 119 8.78 -0.35 -6.47
CA VAL A 119 8.55 -1.11 -5.24
C VAL A 119 9.67 -2.13 -5.10
N VAL A 120 10.26 -2.20 -3.91
CA VAL A 120 11.27 -3.21 -3.56
C VAL A 120 10.55 -4.41 -2.98
N ILE A 121 10.76 -5.58 -3.58
CA ILE A 121 10.19 -6.85 -3.11
C ILE A 121 11.31 -7.83 -2.80
N SER A 122 11.05 -8.73 -1.85
CA SER A 122 11.87 -9.94 -1.63
C SER A 122 11.03 -11.14 -2.02
N VAL A 123 11.55 -12.00 -2.88
CA VAL A 123 10.86 -13.20 -3.37
C VAL A 123 11.54 -14.42 -2.78
N GLU A 124 10.75 -15.27 -2.10
CA GLU A 124 11.22 -16.50 -1.46
C GLU A 124 10.34 -17.69 -1.86
N ASP A 125 10.85 -18.89 -1.67
CA ASP A 125 10.06 -20.10 -1.81
C ASP A 125 8.96 -20.15 -0.74
N ALA A 126 7.76 -20.54 -1.14
CA ALA A 126 6.66 -20.76 -0.21
C ALA A 126 6.91 -22.06 0.57
N SER A 127 6.74 -22.01 1.88
CA SER A 127 6.73 -23.20 2.75
C SER A 127 5.40 -23.30 3.47
N SER A 128 5.02 -24.52 3.78
CA SER A 128 3.80 -24.81 4.53
C SER A 128 4.09 -25.91 5.54
N GLU A 129 3.94 -25.59 6.81
CA GLU A 129 4.20 -26.53 7.91
C GLU A 129 3.01 -26.61 8.89
N GLN A 130 2.88 -27.73 9.56
CA GLN A 130 1.86 -27.95 10.57
C GLN A 130 2.45 -27.72 11.97
N PHE A 131 1.74 -26.93 12.75
CA PHE A 131 2.13 -26.59 14.11
C PHE A 131 1.07 -27.03 15.11
N ASN A 132 1.56 -27.56 16.26
CA ASN A 132 0.70 -27.83 17.40
C ASN A 132 0.27 -26.56 18.08
N VAL A 133 -1.03 -26.41 18.37
CA VAL A 133 -1.58 -25.29 19.12
C VAL A 133 -1.49 -25.58 20.63
N VAL A 134 -0.78 -24.73 21.34
CA VAL A 134 -0.65 -24.80 22.81
C VAL A 134 -1.55 -23.75 23.44
N VAL A 135 -2.41 -24.16 24.36
CA VAL A 135 -3.28 -23.23 25.09
C VAL A 135 -2.55 -22.69 26.31
N LYS A 136 -2.41 -21.36 26.36
CA LYS A 136 -1.89 -20.63 27.52
C LYS A 136 -3.02 -19.97 28.28
N GLN A 137 -3.20 -20.41 29.51
CA GLN A 137 -4.23 -19.87 30.42
C GLN A 137 -3.65 -18.68 31.20
N ASN A 138 -4.37 -17.56 31.20
CA ASN A 138 -3.99 -16.35 31.92
C ASN A 138 -5.14 -15.85 32.81
N GLY A 139 -4.84 -15.68 34.12
CA GLY A 139 -5.80 -15.23 35.13
C GLY A 139 -6.11 -16.28 36.20
N LYS A 140 -6.87 -15.85 37.21
CA LYS A 140 -7.34 -16.72 38.30
C LYS A 140 -8.83 -17.00 38.10
N VAL A 141 -9.23 -18.24 38.25
CA VAL A 141 -10.65 -18.65 38.29
C VAL A 141 -11.33 -18.07 39.53
N ALA A 142 -12.65 -18.17 39.58
CA ALA A 142 -13.43 -17.77 40.76
C ALA A 142 -13.05 -18.60 42.00
N ASP A 143 -13.24 -18.04 43.20
CA ASP A 143 -12.94 -18.74 44.44
C ASP A 143 -13.75 -20.04 44.56
N GLY A 144 -13.09 -21.11 44.99
CA GLY A 144 -13.68 -22.46 45.06
C GLY A 144 -13.67 -23.26 43.76
N TYR A 145 -13.08 -22.72 42.68
CA TYR A 145 -12.94 -23.40 41.40
C TYR A 145 -11.48 -23.69 41.09
N MET A 146 -11.24 -24.73 40.34
CA MET A 146 -9.89 -25.09 39.82
C MET A 146 -9.88 -25.03 38.30
N ILE A 147 -8.76 -24.60 37.74
CA ILE A 147 -8.55 -24.63 36.30
C ILE A 147 -8.39 -26.09 35.85
N GLY A 148 -9.27 -26.56 34.98
CA GLY A 148 -9.13 -27.83 34.27
C GLY A 148 -8.21 -27.73 33.05
N THR A 149 -8.15 -28.81 32.29
CA THR A 149 -7.38 -28.88 31.04
C THR A 149 -8.15 -28.13 29.96
N ALA A 150 -7.55 -27.03 29.42
CA ALA A 150 -8.08 -26.38 28.25
C ALA A 150 -7.59 -27.09 26.98
N LEU A 151 -8.52 -27.51 26.15
CA LEU A 151 -8.24 -28.16 24.88
C LEU A 151 -8.59 -27.18 23.75
N PRO A 152 -7.70 -26.98 22.74
CA PRO A 152 -8.04 -26.22 21.56
C PRO A 152 -9.02 -27.01 20.69
N GLU A 153 -9.92 -26.34 19.99
CA GLU A 153 -10.84 -26.97 19.04
C GLU A 153 -10.07 -27.66 17.90
N GLN A 154 -8.99 -27.01 17.45
CA GLN A 154 -8.04 -27.56 16.50
C GLN A 154 -6.66 -27.66 17.17
N SER A 155 -6.17 -28.86 17.35
CA SER A 155 -4.85 -29.12 17.95
C SER A 155 -3.69 -28.93 16.98
N LEU A 156 -3.95 -28.98 15.67
CA LEU A 156 -3.01 -28.76 14.57
C LEU A 156 -3.53 -27.66 13.63
N ILE A 157 -2.68 -26.73 13.29
CA ILE A 157 -2.96 -25.74 12.26
C ILE A 157 -1.86 -25.76 11.22
N GLN A 158 -2.21 -25.53 9.96
CA GLN A 158 -1.28 -25.37 8.87
C GLN A 158 -1.02 -23.87 8.66
N ILE A 159 0.26 -23.50 8.63
CA ILE A 159 0.71 -22.13 8.36
C ILE A 159 1.54 -22.17 7.10
N SER A 160 1.19 -21.29 6.14
CA SER A 160 1.90 -21.14 4.87
C SER A 160 2.45 -19.73 4.77
N GLY A 161 3.63 -19.58 4.20
CA GLY A 161 4.28 -18.28 4.03
C GLY A 161 5.73 -18.42 3.53
N PRO A 162 6.52 -17.33 3.59
CA PRO A 162 7.93 -17.37 3.23
C PRO A 162 8.70 -18.42 4.05
N ALA A 163 9.52 -19.23 3.40
CA ALA A 163 10.29 -20.27 4.07
C ALA A 163 11.14 -19.74 5.22
N SER A 164 11.73 -18.55 5.07
CA SER A 164 12.53 -17.89 6.10
C SER A 164 11.71 -17.49 7.34
N VAL A 165 10.42 -17.23 7.19
CA VAL A 165 9.51 -16.89 8.29
C VAL A 165 9.01 -18.16 8.96
N ILE A 166 8.54 -19.14 8.16
CA ILE A 166 8.04 -20.41 8.67
C ILE A 166 9.10 -21.12 9.52
N ALA A 167 10.36 -21.16 9.07
CA ALA A 167 11.48 -21.76 9.80
C ALA A 167 11.77 -21.10 11.18
N LYS A 168 11.29 -19.90 11.42
CA LYS A 168 11.47 -19.18 12.70
C LYS A 168 10.35 -19.46 13.68
N ILE A 169 9.23 -20.00 13.24
CA ILE A 169 8.10 -20.32 14.10
C ILE A 169 8.47 -21.50 14.98
N LYS A 170 8.57 -21.27 16.26
CA LYS A 170 8.91 -22.32 17.25
C LYS A 170 7.68 -23.00 17.82
N ARG A 171 6.59 -22.26 17.97
CA ARG A 171 5.34 -22.76 18.54
C ARG A 171 4.20 -21.78 18.23
N VAL A 172 2.99 -22.30 18.30
CA VAL A 172 1.77 -21.50 18.16
C VAL A 172 1.02 -21.57 19.47
N GLU A 173 0.72 -20.42 20.06
CA GLU A 173 0.03 -20.31 21.33
C GLU A 173 -1.33 -19.63 21.17
N VAL A 174 -2.34 -20.14 21.87
CA VAL A 174 -3.62 -19.45 22.05
C VAL A 174 -3.71 -19.00 23.50
N GLU A 175 -3.72 -17.69 23.72
CA GLU A 175 -3.89 -17.14 25.05
C GLU A 175 -5.38 -16.94 25.36
N ILE A 176 -5.84 -17.56 26.45
CA ILE A 176 -7.20 -17.42 26.96
C ILE A 176 -7.22 -16.76 28.34
N LYS A 177 -8.20 -15.87 28.56
CA LYS A 177 -8.43 -15.24 29.86
C LYS A 177 -9.37 -16.09 30.70
N THR A 178 -8.88 -16.57 31.85
CA THR A 178 -9.62 -17.42 32.77
C THR A 178 -10.12 -16.69 34.02
N THR A 179 -9.91 -15.36 34.11
CA THR A 179 -10.30 -14.56 35.28
C THR A 179 -11.81 -14.62 35.53
N GLY A 180 -12.19 -15.06 36.75
CA GLY A 180 -13.59 -15.13 37.20
C GLY A 180 -14.42 -16.24 36.55
N VAL A 181 -13.78 -17.18 35.84
CA VAL A 181 -14.47 -18.35 35.28
C VAL A 181 -14.93 -19.27 36.41
N ASN A 182 -16.22 -19.67 36.38
CA ASN A 182 -16.90 -20.46 37.40
C ASN A 182 -17.65 -21.67 36.84
N SER A 183 -17.46 -21.99 35.57
CA SER A 183 -18.08 -23.14 34.90
C SER A 183 -17.29 -23.51 33.64
N ASP A 184 -17.47 -24.73 33.15
CA ASP A 184 -16.96 -25.16 31.86
C ASP A 184 -17.62 -24.36 30.74
N ARG A 185 -16.81 -23.81 29.86
CA ARG A 185 -17.27 -23.03 28.68
C ARG A 185 -16.25 -22.94 27.58
N THR A 186 -16.72 -22.69 26.39
CA THR A 186 -15.87 -22.32 25.26
C THR A 186 -15.43 -20.87 25.38
N ILE A 187 -14.13 -20.62 25.25
CA ILE A 187 -13.52 -19.29 25.30
C ILE A 187 -12.78 -19.04 23.99
N HIS A 188 -13.04 -17.89 23.39
CA HIS A 188 -12.24 -17.46 22.24
C HIS A 188 -10.92 -16.84 22.71
N GLY A 189 -9.80 -17.40 22.22
CA GLY A 189 -8.47 -16.92 22.54
C GLY A 189 -7.84 -16.18 21.37
N LYS A 190 -6.80 -15.39 21.67
CA LYS A 190 -5.98 -14.74 20.66
C LYS A 190 -4.84 -15.68 20.26
N LEU A 191 -4.72 -15.95 18.96
CA LEU A 191 -3.61 -16.71 18.39
C LEU A 191 -2.35 -15.83 18.37
N ASN A 192 -1.23 -16.39 18.86
CA ASN A 192 0.11 -15.78 18.83
C ASN A 192 1.07 -16.79 18.17
N VAL A 193 1.88 -16.30 17.26
CA VAL A 193 2.86 -17.09 16.48
C VAL A 193 4.25 -16.52 16.71
#